data_fec0b7f1bd1d398f553b9a31cec62d87
#
_entry.id   fec0b7f1bd1d398f553b9a31cec62d87
#
_cell.length_a   1.000
_cell.length_b   1.000
_cell.length_c   1.000
_cell.angle_alpha   90.00
_cell.angle_beta   90.00
_cell.angle_gamma   90.00
#
_symmetry.space_group_name_H-M   'P 1'
#
loop_
_entity.id
_entity.type
_entity.pdbx_description
1 polymer ?
#
loop_
_entity_poly.entity_id
_entity_poly.type
_entity_poly.pdbx_seq_one_letter_code
_entity_poly.pdbx_strand_id
1 'polypeptide(L)'
;MEEFAVSFDADLSEMIGRGRGLMAVWRNVHRGRLPWHGRHRHPFCEECWWPWSPGFADLHMLLNDDASWAGRPLLRPLFKAFVYAEHRFSSRFCPLGSHEERLTGHLVSEISSALTVVEPFIQQRGRDLYGQEVELDFVYEDLAAGGRETYTGADFGIVLFVNLPGMIEPHVRWAVFQAKKVQAGKSTARIEVKQLVDLINWSQDRTEPDAALYCFYDTDAARGLAPVVANALSVKNAVEAGGNEVPDSYTAEEADALGKRCPPIDIIETARCSLSEYLVFSMAVFGEGRPARGLWEAMSILRRVPEGRDAPPVRRVLVVALGSTRQQDIGDLRDLLRE
;
A
#
# COMPACT_ATOMS: atom_id res chain seq x y z
N MET A 1 4.47 21.85 20.72
CA MET A 1 4.31 21.19 19.42
C MET A 1 4.75 19.72 19.47
N GLU A 2 5.86 19.40 20.12
CA GLU A 2 6.29 17.98 20.28
C GLU A 2 5.30 17.12 21.09
N GLU A 3 4.70 17.63 22.17
CA GLU A 3 3.69 16.88 22.94
C GLU A 3 2.42 16.55 22.12
N PHE A 4 2.01 17.44 21.20
CA PHE A 4 0.87 17.17 20.32
C PHE A 4 1.17 16.11 19.26
N ALA A 5 2.38 16.09 18.71
CA ALA A 5 2.80 15.08 17.74
C ALA A 5 2.87 13.68 18.36
N VAL A 6 3.38 13.58 19.59
CA VAL A 6 3.46 12.30 20.33
C VAL A 6 2.07 11.77 20.68
N SER A 7 1.13 12.64 21.09
CA SER A 7 -0.26 12.24 21.38
C SER A 7 -0.98 11.76 20.13
N PHE A 8 -0.84 12.48 19.00
CA PHE A 8 -1.45 12.12 17.73
C PHE A 8 -0.95 10.76 17.20
N ASP A 9 0.36 10.52 17.25
CA ASP A 9 0.96 9.26 16.80
C ASP A 9 0.53 8.08 17.71
N ALA A 10 0.36 8.31 19.02
CA ALA A 10 -0.13 7.31 19.98
C ALA A 10 -1.61 6.95 19.69
N ASP A 11 -2.46 7.94 19.47
CA ASP A 11 -3.88 7.74 19.17
C ASP A 11 -4.09 7.00 17.84
N LEU A 12 -3.30 7.32 16.81
CA LEU A 12 -3.33 6.61 15.54
C LEU A 12 -2.82 5.17 15.67
N SER A 13 -1.73 4.95 16.39
CA SER A 13 -1.22 3.60 16.68
C SER A 13 -2.25 2.74 17.39
N GLU A 14 -2.97 3.31 18.35
CA GLU A 14 -4.04 2.64 19.06
C GLU A 14 -5.22 2.31 18.14
N MET A 15 -5.61 3.23 17.26
CA MET A 15 -6.66 3.00 16.25
C MET A 15 -6.30 1.88 15.29
N ILE A 16 -5.09 1.89 14.72
CA ILE A 16 -4.60 0.85 13.81
C ILE A 16 -4.49 -0.48 14.55
N GLY A 17 -3.90 -0.49 15.75
CA GLY A 17 -3.73 -1.69 16.57
C GLY A 17 -5.06 -2.34 17.02
N ARG A 18 -6.13 -1.56 17.16
CA ARG A 18 -7.47 -2.08 17.45
C ARG A 18 -8.24 -2.57 16.22
N GLY A 19 -7.64 -2.51 15.01
CA GLY A 19 -8.28 -2.93 13.77
C GLY A 19 -9.51 -2.07 13.43
N ARG A 20 -9.46 -0.80 13.81
CA ARG A 20 -10.41 0.23 13.41
C ARG A 20 -9.97 0.77 12.07
N GLY A 21 -10.85 0.90 11.12
CA GLY A 21 -10.53 1.30 9.76
C GLY A 21 -11.03 0.29 8.72
N LEU A 22 -10.46 0.31 7.55
CA LEU A 22 -10.90 -0.55 6.43
C LEU A 22 -10.71 -2.05 6.70
N MET A 23 -9.71 -2.45 7.50
CA MET A 23 -9.57 -3.83 7.97
C MET A 23 -10.73 -4.27 8.89
N ALA A 24 -11.26 -3.38 9.72
CA ALA A 24 -12.45 -3.69 10.54
C ALA A 24 -13.67 -3.93 9.64
N VAL A 25 -13.79 -3.18 8.53
CA VAL A 25 -14.81 -3.43 7.50
C VAL A 25 -14.66 -4.83 6.93
N TRP A 26 -13.45 -5.22 6.52
CA TRP A 26 -13.15 -6.57 6.04
C TRP A 26 -13.60 -7.65 7.02
N ARG A 27 -13.16 -7.54 8.27
CA ARG A 27 -13.49 -8.51 9.34
C ARG A 27 -14.99 -8.60 9.57
N ASN A 28 -15.69 -7.48 9.59
CA ASN A 28 -17.12 -7.46 9.87
C ASN A 28 -17.95 -7.99 8.69
N VAL A 29 -17.57 -7.69 7.45
CA VAL A 29 -18.25 -8.22 6.25
C VAL A 29 -18.08 -9.74 6.17
N HIS A 30 -16.85 -10.24 6.30
CA HIS A 30 -16.59 -11.69 6.23
C HIS A 30 -17.19 -12.48 7.41
N ARG A 31 -17.35 -11.85 8.57
CA ARG A 31 -18.03 -12.49 9.72
C ARG A 31 -19.55 -12.38 9.67
N GLY A 32 -20.11 -11.83 8.59
CA GLY A 32 -21.55 -11.63 8.43
C GLY A 32 -22.17 -10.65 9.43
N ARG A 33 -21.33 -9.81 10.09
CA ARG A 33 -21.79 -8.84 11.10
C ARG A 33 -22.30 -7.55 10.49
N LEU A 34 -21.92 -7.26 9.25
CA LEU A 34 -22.40 -6.12 8.49
C LEU A 34 -23.22 -6.63 7.30
N PRO A 35 -24.48 -6.21 7.17
CA PRO A 35 -25.22 -6.39 5.93
C PRO A 35 -24.55 -5.55 4.85
N TRP A 36 -24.02 -6.20 3.83
CA TRP A 36 -23.48 -5.49 2.68
C TRP A 36 -24.64 -5.04 1.78
N HIS A 37 -24.93 -3.75 1.80
CA HIS A 37 -25.90 -3.18 0.90
C HIS A 37 -25.27 -2.93 -0.47
N GLY A 38 -25.31 -3.91 -1.35
CA GLY A 38 -24.74 -3.86 -2.70
C GLY A 38 -25.27 -2.75 -3.63
N ARG A 39 -26.14 -1.87 -3.15
CA ARG A 39 -26.70 -0.73 -3.90
C ARG A 39 -25.93 0.57 -3.69
N HIS A 40 -25.23 0.73 -2.58
CA HIS A 40 -24.51 1.95 -2.24
C HIS A 40 -23.03 1.63 -2.08
N ARG A 41 -22.30 1.70 -3.19
CA ARG A 41 -20.87 1.35 -3.28
C ARG A 41 -19.94 2.54 -3.05
N HIS A 42 -20.41 3.59 -2.40
CA HIS A 42 -19.61 4.80 -2.22
C HIS A 42 -19.07 4.89 -0.79
N PRO A 43 -17.72 4.89 -0.57
CA PRO A 43 -17.12 4.97 0.77
C PRO A 43 -17.44 6.28 1.49
N PHE A 44 -17.94 7.27 0.77
CA PHE A 44 -18.34 8.57 1.29
C PHE A 44 -19.87 8.74 1.36
N CYS A 45 -20.63 7.66 1.18
CA CYS A 45 -22.06 7.68 1.34
C CYS A 45 -22.41 7.57 2.83
N GLU A 46 -22.96 8.64 3.42
CA GLU A 46 -23.36 8.68 4.82
C GLU A 46 -24.34 7.56 5.18
N GLU A 47 -25.24 7.17 4.27
CA GLU A 47 -26.19 6.08 4.46
C GLU A 47 -25.53 4.71 4.57
N CYS A 48 -24.38 4.50 3.89
CA CYS A 48 -23.64 3.23 3.93
C CYS A 48 -22.73 3.10 5.15
N TRP A 49 -22.32 4.24 5.71
CA TRP A 49 -21.31 4.32 6.74
C TRP A 49 -21.86 4.61 8.13
N TRP A 50 -23.11 5.05 8.21
CA TRP A 50 -23.82 5.38 9.43
C TRP A 50 -24.87 4.32 9.75
N PRO A 51 -25.08 3.87 10.96
CA PRO A 51 -24.41 3.88 12.26
C PRO A 51 -23.89 2.50 12.73
N TRP A 52 -23.47 1.62 11.84
CA TRP A 52 -23.47 0.16 12.06
C TRP A 52 -22.19 -0.44 12.63
N SER A 53 -21.10 0.31 12.69
CA SER A 53 -19.85 -0.21 13.25
C SER A 53 -18.99 0.90 13.87
N PRO A 54 -18.43 0.70 15.08
CA PRO A 54 -17.43 1.62 15.64
C PRO A 54 -16.26 1.91 14.69
N GLY A 55 -15.82 0.91 13.90
CA GLY A 55 -14.75 1.10 12.92
C GLY A 55 -15.11 2.06 11.77
N PHE A 56 -16.37 2.18 11.40
CA PHE A 56 -16.81 3.16 10.40
C PHE A 56 -16.81 4.60 10.95
N ALA A 57 -17.23 4.78 12.21
CA ALA A 57 -17.19 6.08 12.86
C ALA A 57 -15.75 6.61 12.91
N ASP A 58 -14.79 5.75 13.24
CA ASP A 58 -13.37 6.13 13.31
C ASP A 58 -12.81 6.52 11.94
N LEU A 59 -13.15 5.77 10.87
CA LEU A 59 -12.73 6.14 9.51
C LEU A 59 -13.41 7.43 9.03
N HIS A 60 -14.69 7.63 9.34
CA HIS A 60 -15.40 8.86 9.04
C HIS A 60 -14.75 10.07 9.74
N MET A 61 -14.35 9.92 11.00
CA MET A 61 -13.58 10.95 11.71
C MET A 61 -12.24 11.22 11.01
N LEU A 62 -11.46 10.20 10.68
CA LEU A 62 -10.20 10.35 9.95
C LEU A 62 -10.38 11.06 8.61
N LEU A 63 -11.48 10.81 7.90
CA LEU A 63 -11.73 11.44 6.62
C LEU A 63 -12.22 12.88 6.75
N ASN A 64 -12.94 13.23 7.81
CA ASN A 64 -13.68 14.48 7.91
C ASN A 64 -13.27 15.41 9.07
N ASP A 65 -12.60 14.91 10.09
CA ASP A 65 -12.20 15.71 11.25
C ASP A 65 -10.78 16.29 11.07
N ASP A 66 -10.68 17.62 11.01
CA ASP A 66 -9.38 18.31 10.94
C ASP A 66 -8.56 18.16 12.23
N ALA A 67 -9.21 18.00 13.38
CA ALA A 67 -8.52 17.86 14.66
C ALA A 67 -7.70 16.56 14.73
N SER A 68 -8.19 15.49 14.12
CA SER A 68 -7.47 14.20 14.01
C SER A 68 -6.16 14.29 13.21
N TRP A 69 -5.92 15.40 12.51
CA TRP A 69 -4.73 15.62 11.68
C TRP A 69 -3.94 16.87 12.09
N ALA A 70 -4.18 17.38 13.31
CA ALA A 70 -3.61 18.65 13.77
C ALA A 70 -2.09 18.76 13.63
N GLY A 71 -1.36 17.66 13.84
CA GLY A 71 0.10 17.62 13.66
C GLY A 71 0.56 17.50 12.20
N ARG A 72 -0.28 16.97 11.29
CA ARG A 72 0.07 16.69 9.89
C ARG A 72 -1.12 16.89 8.93
N PRO A 73 -1.67 18.11 8.85
CA PRO A 73 -2.95 18.37 8.17
C PRO A 73 -2.95 18.07 6.66
N LEU A 74 -1.76 18.06 6.01
CA LEU A 74 -1.65 17.75 4.59
C LEU A 74 -1.67 16.23 4.28
N LEU A 75 -1.47 15.39 5.26
CA LEU A 75 -1.62 13.93 5.05
C LEU A 75 -3.09 13.52 4.92
N ARG A 76 -4.04 14.29 5.46
CA ARG A 76 -5.47 14.00 5.33
C ARG A 76 -5.96 14.00 3.89
N PRO A 77 -5.75 15.04 3.05
CA PRO A 77 -6.13 14.97 1.65
C PRO A 77 -5.41 13.85 0.88
N LEU A 78 -4.17 13.55 1.23
CA LEU A 78 -3.45 12.41 0.67
C LEU A 78 -4.13 11.08 1.04
N PHE A 79 -4.51 10.90 2.30
CA PHE A 79 -5.25 9.72 2.75
C PHE A 79 -6.59 9.58 2.03
N LYS A 80 -7.35 10.69 1.89
CA LYS A 80 -8.61 10.70 1.12
C LYS A 80 -8.41 10.25 -0.33
N ALA A 81 -7.32 10.70 -0.97
CA ALA A 81 -7.01 10.29 -2.34
C ALA A 81 -6.79 8.78 -2.44
N PHE A 82 -5.99 8.20 -1.53
CA PHE A 82 -5.74 6.76 -1.53
C PHE A 82 -7.02 5.95 -1.25
N VAL A 83 -7.81 6.33 -0.23
CA VAL A 83 -9.09 5.65 0.08
C VAL A 83 -10.05 5.73 -1.12
N TYR A 84 -10.13 6.88 -1.79
CA TYR A 84 -10.96 7.03 -2.98
C TYR A 84 -10.48 6.16 -4.14
N ALA A 85 -9.16 6.10 -4.36
CA ALA A 85 -8.57 5.23 -5.38
C ALA A 85 -8.86 3.75 -5.11
N GLU A 86 -8.67 3.29 -3.88
CA GLU A 86 -9.00 1.93 -3.46
C GLU A 86 -10.46 1.57 -3.71
N HIS A 87 -11.36 2.49 -3.37
CA HIS A 87 -12.79 2.28 -3.62
C HIS A 87 -13.11 2.15 -5.11
N ARG A 88 -12.60 3.06 -5.93
CA ARG A 88 -12.81 3.01 -7.39
C ARG A 88 -12.23 1.73 -7.98
N PHE A 89 -11.03 1.36 -7.56
CA PHE A 89 -10.39 0.12 -7.96
C PHE A 89 -11.25 -1.09 -7.60
N SER A 90 -11.66 -1.20 -6.33
CA SER A 90 -12.41 -2.33 -5.81
C SER A 90 -13.82 -2.45 -6.43
N SER A 91 -14.48 -1.32 -6.67
CA SER A 91 -15.85 -1.32 -7.24
C SER A 91 -15.90 -1.51 -8.75
N ARG A 92 -14.86 -1.10 -9.48
CA ARG A 92 -14.87 -1.08 -10.95
C ARG A 92 -14.06 -2.19 -11.59
N PHE A 93 -12.88 -2.50 -11.04
CA PHE A 93 -11.90 -3.36 -11.69
C PHE A 93 -11.77 -4.74 -11.06
N CYS A 94 -11.85 -4.86 -9.74
CA CYS A 94 -11.79 -6.15 -9.07
C CYS A 94 -12.88 -7.13 -9.55
N PRO A 95 -14.15 -6.70 -9.77
CA PRO A 95 -15.20 -7.58 -10.25
C PRO A 95 -15.01 -8.14 -11.66
N LEU A 96 -14.10 -7.56 -12.46
CA LEU A 96 -13.85 -7.98 -13.84
C LEU A 96 -13.12 -9.32 -13.94
N GLY A 97 -12.65 -9.90 -12.83
CA GLY A 97 -11.97 -11.20 -12.81
C GLY A 97 -10.60 -11.20 -13.55
N SER A 98 -10.04 -10.03 -13.80
CA SER A 98 -8.77 -9.85 -14.50
C SER A 98 -7.59 -10.50 -13.77
N HIS A 99 -6.49 -10.76 -14.47
CA HIS A 99 -5.24 -11.22 -13.86
C HIS A 99 -4.69 -10.18 -12.87
N GLU A 100 -3.96 -10.64 -11.86
CA GLU A 100 -3.37 -9.81 -10.78
C GLU A 100 -2.57 -8.65 -11.33
N GLU A 101 -1.75 -8.90 -12.35
CA GLU A 101 -0.94 -7.88 -13.01
C GLU A 101 -1.76 -6.73 -13.62
N ARG A 102 -2.89 -7.05 -14.29
CA ARG A 102 -3.80 -6.03 -14.84
C ARG A 102 -4.50 -5.26 -13.73
N LEU A 103 -4.91 -5.96 -12.67
CA LEU A 103 -5.51 -5.31 -11.50
C LEU A 103 -4.54 -4.34 -10.85
N THR A 104 -3.27 -4.72 -10.69
CA THR A 104 -2.23 -3.84 -10.17
C THR A 104 -2.07 -2.58 -11.03
N GLY A 105 -2.06 -2.73 -12.37
CA GLY A 105 -2.04 -1.58 -13.27
C GLY A 105 -3.23 -0.63 -13.09
N HIS A 106 -4.43 -1.18 -12.90
CA HIS A 106 -5.63 -0.38 -12.61
C HIS A 106 -5.55 0.31 -11.24
N LEU A 107 -5.07 -0.37 -10.20
CA LEU A 107 -4.89 0.23 -8.88
C LEU A 107 -3.95 1.44 -8.95
N VAL A 108 -2.79 1.29 -9.58
CA VAL A 108 -1.83 2.40 -9.74
C VAL A 108 -2.43 3.55 -10.55
N SER A 109 -3.18 3.25 -11.62
CA SER A 109 -3.88 4.27 -12.42
C SER A 109 -4.93 5.03 -11.61
N GLU A 110 -5.72 4.35 -10.76
CA GLU A 110 -6.70 5.00 -9.90
C GLU A 110 -6.03 5.85 -8.81
N ILE A 111 -4.90 5.40 -8.25
CA ILE A 111 -4.09 6.20 -7.31
C ILE A 111 -3.60 7.48 -8.01
N SER A 112 -2.98 7.36 -9.18
CA SER A 112 -2.49 8.51 -9.94
C SER A 112 -3.61 9.51 -10.27
N SER A 113 -4.77 9.01 -10.69
CA SER A 113 -5.94 9.84 -10.97
C SER A 113 -6.44 10.58 -9.72
N ALA A 114 -6.47 9.90 -8.59
CA ALA A 114 -6.92 10.50 -7.32
C ALA A 114 -5.93 11.57 -6.81
N LEU A 115 -4.62 11.33 -6.96
CA LEU A 115 -3.58 12.29 -6.60
C LEU A 115 -3.67 13.57 -7.45
N THR A 116 -3.92 13.46 -8.77
CA THR A 116 -4.17 14.62 -9.65
C THR A 116 -5.35 15.47 -9.17
N VAL A 117 -6.42 14.83 -8.69
CA VAL A 117 -7.61 15.53 -8.20
C VAL A 117 -7.34 16.32 -6.91
N VAL A 118 -6.53 15.78 -6.01
CA VAL A 118 -6.26 16.43 -4.70
C VAL A 118 -5.07 17.39 -4.73
N GLU A 119 -4.23 17.35 -5.74
CA GLU A 119 -3.04 18.21 -5.87
C GLU A 119 -3.35 19.70 -5.67
N PRO A 120 -4.31 20.33 -6.41
CA PRO A 120 -4.61 21.76 -6.22
C PRO A 120 -5.10 22.09 -4.81
N PHE A 121 -5.77 21.12 -4.17
CA PHE A 121 -6.26 21.27 -2.80
C PHE A 121 -5.11 21.24 -1.79
N ILE A 122 -4.14 20.36 -1.98
CA ILE A 122 -2.91 20.28 -1.15
C ILE A 122 -2.11 21.57 -1.29
N GLN A 123 -1.91 22.06 -2.51
CA GLN A 123 -1.21 23.34 -2.76
C GLN A 123 -1.87 24.51 -2.06
N GLN A 124 -3.20 24.65 -2.19
CA GLN A 124 -3.94 25.70 -1.52
C GLN A 124 -3.84 25.59 0.00
N ARG A 125 -4.03 24.39 0.53
CA ARG A 125 -3.94 24.12 1.96
C ARG A 125 -2.54 24.37 2.53
N GLY A 126 -1.49 24.06 1.75
CA GLY A 126 -0.12 24.39 2.08
C GLY A 126 0.11 25.89 2.25
N ARG A 127 -0.38 26.69 1.30
CA ARG A 127 -0.34 28.16 1.39
C ARG A 127 -1.08 28.69 2.61
N ASP A 128 -2.29 28.16 2.87
CA ASP A 128 -3.14 28.60 4.00
C ASP A 128 -2.50 28.28 5.37
N LEU A 129 -1.89 27.10 5.50
CA LEU A 129 -1.34 26.63 6.78
C LEU A 129 0.08 27.10 7.06
N TYR A 130 0.91 27.17 6.03
CA TYR A 130 2.35 27.39 6.19
C TYR A 130 2.85 28.68 5.52
N GLY A 131 2.00 29.39 4.79
CA GLY A 131 2.39 30.56 4.03
C GLY A 131 3.31 30.28 2.84
N GLN A 132 3.47 29.00 2.48
CA GLN A 132 4.29 28.55 1.36
C GLN A 132 3.61 27.44 0.58
N GLU A 133 4.00 27.27 -0.67
CA GLU A 133 3.47 26.23 -1.53
C GLU A 133 4.02 24.86 -1.11
N VAL A 134 3.12 23.89 -1.03
CA VAL A 134 3.43 22.48 -0.84
C VAL A 134 2.96 21.74 -2.09
N GLU A 135 3.89 21.12 -2.77
CA GLU A 135 3.64 20.40 -4.00
C GLU A 135 3.27 18.94 -3.70
N LEU A 136 2.43 18.37 -4.54
CA LEU A 136 2.19 16.94 -4.63
C LEU A 136 2.61 16.51 -6.04
N ASP A 137 3.67 15.74 -6.11
CA ASP A 137 4.12 15.15 -7.36
C ASP A 137 4.00 13.63 -7.31
N PHE A 138 3.77 13.01 -8.45
CA PHE A 138 3.80 11.57 -8.56
C PHE A 138 4.30 11.14 -9.94
N VAL A 139 5.02 10.03 -9.96
CA VAL A 139 5.58 9.44 -11.17
C VAL A 139 5.29 7.94 -11.14
N TYR A 140 4.83 7.43 -12.27
CA TYR A 140 4.64 6.00 -12.49
C TYR A 140 5.61 5.52 -13.57
N GLU A 141 6.25 4.40 -13.29
CA GLU A 141 7.17 3.75 -14.22
C GLU A 141 6.84 2.26 -14.35
N ASP A 142 6.79 1.76 -15.57
CA ASP A 142 6.74 0.32 -15.87
C ASP A 142 8.15 -0.17 -16.22
N LEU A 143 8.78 -0.90 -15.30
CA LEU A 143 10.16 -1.37 -15.42
C LEU A 143 10.27 -2.69 -16.21
N ALA A 144 9.18 -3.40 -16.37
CA ALA A 144 9.18 -4.73 -16.97
C ALA A 144 8.74 -4.72 -18.43
N ALA A 145 9.47 -4.02 -19.29
CA ALA A 145 9.30 -4.18 -20.73
C ALA A 145 9.51 -5.65 -21.13
N GLY A 146 8.45 -6.32 -21.61
CA GLY A 146 8.56 -7.66 -22.18
C GLY A 146 8.04 -8.84 -21.36
N GLY A 147 7.27 -8.62 -20.31
CA GLY A 147 6.54 -9.71 -19.60
C GLY A 147 7.42 -10.65 -18.78
N ARG A 148 8.65 -10.27 -18.45
CA ARG A 148 9.56 -11.07 -17.63
C ARG A 148 9.12 -11.06 -16.16
N GLU A 149 9.15 -12.21 -15.52
CA GLU A 149 8.93 -12.28 -14.08
C GLU A 149 10.06 -11.58 -13.31
N THR A 150 9.70 -10.84 -12.26
CA THR A 150 10.68 -10.25 -11.36
C THR A 150 11.37 -11.35 -10.55
N TYR A 151 12.64 -11.19 -10.23
CA TYR A 151 13.36 -12.19 -9.45
C TYR A 151 12.98 -12.20 -7.96
N THR A 152 12.24 -11.18 -7.50
CA THR A 152 11.77 -11.07 -6.12
C THR A 152 10.35 -11.59 -5.94
N GLY A 153 9.63 -11.84 -7.03
CA GLY A 153 8.21 -12.14 -7.01
C GLY A 153 7.32 -10.92 -6.73
N ALA A 154 7.86 -9.71 -6.57
CA ALA A 154 7.05 -8.51 -6.34
C ALA A 154 6.47 -7.95 -7.64
N ASP A 155 5.20 -7.51 -7.60
CA ASP A 155 4.50 -6.95 -8.76
C ASP A 155 4.70 -5.44 -8.88
N PHE A 156 4.78 -4.72 -7.76
CA PHE A 156 4.98 -3.28 -7.77
C PHE A 156 5.72 -2.78 -6.54
N GLY A 157 6.34 -1.61 -6.68
CA GLY A 157 6.94 -0.85 -5.59
C GLY A 157 6.27 0.50 -5.41
N ILE A 158 6.29 1.03 -4.20
CA ILE A 158 5.89 2.40 -3.89
C ILE A 158 7.04 3.09 -3.19
N VAL A 159 7.37 4.29 -3.66
CA VAL A 159 8.28 5.22 -2.99
C VAL A 159 7.47 6.40 -2.50
N LEU A 160 7.55 6.68 -1.21
CA LEU A 160 6.90 7.82 -0.58
C LEU A 160 7.96 8.80 -0.07
N PHE A 161 7.90 10.02 -0.57
CA PHE A 161 8.71 11.14 -0.12
C PHE A 161 7.80 12.15 0.58
N VAL A 162 8.12 12.51 1.81
CA VAL A 162 7.40 13.53 2.59
C VAL A 162 8.40 14.55 3.12
N ASN A 163 8.20 15.81 2.76
CA ASN A 163 9.00 16.94 3.23
C ASN A 163 8.11 18.14 3.54
N LEU A 164 7.38 18.06 4.63
CA LEU A 164 6.46 19.11 5.05
C LEU A 164 7.19 20.23 5.81
N PRO A 165 6.66 21.48 5.76
CA PRO A 165 7.20 22.58 6.53
C PRO A 165 7.31 22.25 8.02
N GLY A 166 8.49 22.48 8.58
CA GLY A 166 8.80 22.16 9.97
C GLY A 166 9.45 20.78 10.19
N MET A 167 9.54 19.94 9.19
CA MET A 167 10.36 18.73 9.26
C MET A 167 11.85 19.09 9.20
N ILE A 168 12.67 18.41 10.01
CA ILE A 168 14.14 18.64 10.06
C ILE A 168 14.79 18.02 8.81
N GLU A 169 14.32 16.85 8.41
CA GLU A 169 14.81 16.11 7.25
C GLU A 169 13.64 15.51 6.45
N PRO A 170 13.78 15.40 5.12
CA PRO A 170 12.84 14.69 4.30
C PRO A 170 12.69 13.22 4.74
N HIS A 171 11.49 12.72 4.71
CA HIS A 171 11.18 11.34 5.02
C HIS A 171 10.98 10.57 3.71
N VAL A 172 11.93 9.72 3.36
CA VAL A 172 11.85 8.87 2.18
C VAL A 172 11.71 7.42 2.60
N ARG A 173 10.63 6.78 2.16
CA ARG A 173 10.33 5.37 2.43
C ARG A 173 9.95 4.66 1.14
N TRP A 174 10.30 3.40 1.05
CA TRP A 174 9.87 2.55 -0.05
C TRP A 174 9.48 1.15 0.45
N ALA A 175 8.57 0.53 -0.28
CA ALA A 175 8.12 -0.83 -0.04
C ALA A 175 7.80 -1.51 -1.38
N VAL A 176 7.87 -2.83 -1.39
CA VAL A 176 7.49 -3.67 -2.53
C VAL A 176 6.34 -4.59 -2.18
N PHE A 177 5.50 -4.88 -3.14
CA PHE A 177 4.24 -5.57 -2.95
C PHE A 177 4.11 -6.71 -3.96
N GLN A 178 3.79 -7.91 -3.45
CA GLN A 178 3.25 -9.00 -4.23
C GLN A 178 1.73 -8.93 -4.18
N ALA A 179 1.09 -8.79 -5.33
CA ALA A 179 -0.36 -8.77 -5.44
C ALA A 179 -0.94 -10.20 -5.43
N LYS A 180 -2.05 -10.41 -4.73
CA LYS A 180 -2.78 -11.67 -4.74
C LYS A 180 -4.29 -11.42 -4.72
N LYS A 181 -5.02 -12.21 -5.51
CA LYS A 181 -6.48 -12.21 -5.47
C LYS A 181 -7.00 -13.03 -4.30
N VAL A 182 -7.98 -12.49 -3.60
CA VAL A 182 -8.78 -13.22 -2.64
C VAL A 182 -9.79 -14.07 -3.40
N GLN A 183 -10.00 -15.31 -2.98
CA GLN A 183 -10.97 -16.21 -3.60
C GLN A 183 -12.39 -15.67 -3.42
N ALA A 184 -13.15 -15.60 -4.51
CA ALA A 184 -14.53 -15.11 -4.47
C ALA A 184 -15.38 -15.89 -3.46
N GLY A 185 -16.15 -15.16 -2.66
CA GLY A 185 -16.98 -15.74 -1.60
C GLY A 185 -16.23 -16.21 -0.34
N LYS A 186 -14.89 -16.10 -0.31
CA LYS A 186 -14.04 -16.54 0.82
C LYS A 186 -13.19 -15.39 1.35
N SER A 187 -12.56 -15.61 2.51
CA SER A 187 -11.53 -14.75 3.07
C SER A 187 -10.11 -15.25 2.79
N THR A 188 -9.93 -16.14 1.81
CA THR A 188 -8.65 -16.81 1.59
C THR A 188 -7.99 -16.42 0.28
N ALA A 189 -6.66 -16.33 0.29
CA ALA A 189 -5.81 -16.19 -0.90
C ALA A 189 -4.83 -17.36 -0.98
N ARG A 190 -4.42 -17.73 -2.20
CA ARG A 190 -3.39 -18.74 -2.43
C ARG A 190 -2.02 -18.09 -2.53
N ILE A 191 -1.06 -18.60 -1.77
CA ILE A 191 0.31 -18.08 -1.71
C ILE A 191 1.26 -19.05 -2.37
N GLU A 192 1.90 -18.63 -3.44
CA GLU A 192 2.98 -19.40 -4.05
C GLU A 192 4.22 -19.37 -3.16
N VAL A 193 4.62 -20.53 -2.67
CA VAL A 193 5.72 -20.64 -1.67
C VAL A 193 7.05 -20.12 -2.24
N LYS A 194 7.34 -20.39 -3.52
CA LYS A 194 8.55 -19.89 -4.17
C LYS A 194 8.62 -18.36 -4.16
N GLN A 195 7.55 -17.69 -4.60
CA GLN A 195 7.48 -16.20 -4.60
C GLN A 195 7.61 -15.63 -3.19
N LEU A 196 7.03 -16.32 -2.18
CA LEU A 196 7.15 -15.89 -0.79
C LEU A 196 8.59 -15.97 -0.30
N VAL A 197 9.31 -17.05 -0.60
CA VAL A 197 10.73 -17.22 -0.25
C VAL A 197 11.59 -16.17 -0.96
N ASP A 198 11.37 -15.97 -2.26
CA ASP A 198 12.11 -14.97 -3.05
C ASP A 198 11.92 -13.55 -2.47
N LEU A 199 10.69 -13.19 -2.12
CA LEU A 199 10.35 -11.88 -1.57
C LEU A 199 10.98 -11.67 -0.18
N ILE A 200 10.93 -12.67 0.70
CA ILE A 200 11.54 -12.62 2.02
C ILE A 200 13.06 -12.50 1.89
N ASN A 201 13.70 -13.36 1.09
CA ASN A 201 15.17 -13.38 0.94
C ASN A 201 15.68 -12.06 0.38
N TRP A 202 14.99 -11.49 -0.62
CA TRP A 202 15.35 -10.19 -1.15
C TRP A 202 15.25 -9.07 -0.08
N SER A 203 14.30 -9.18 0.84
CA SER A 203 14.14 -8.19 1.92
C SER A 203 15.13 -8.41 3.06
N GLN A 204 15.51 -9.65 3.38
CA GLN A 204 16.38 -10.02 4.51
C GLN A 204 17.86 -9.67 4.31
N ASP A 205 18.35 -9.65 3.07
CA ASP A 205 19.72 -9.19 2.78
C ASP A 205 20.00 -7.78 3.32
N ARG A 206 19.02 -7.23 3.98
CA ARG A 206 19.08 -5.86 4.44
C ARG A 206 18.24 -5.80 5.72
N THR A 207 18.77 -5.47 6.79
CA THR A 207 18.38 -5.45 8.20
C THR A 207 16.94 -5.04 8.60
N GLU A 208 16.00 -4.83 7.67
CA GLU A 208 14.63 -4.38 7.97
C GLU A 208 13.58 -5.13 7.15
N PRO A 209 12.77 -6.02 7.78
CA PRO A 209 11.81 -6.88 7.09
C PRO A 209 10.54 -6.17 6.58
N ASP A 210 10.31 -4.91 6.94
CA ASP A 210 9.02 -4.23 6.74
C ASP A 210 8.79 -3.66 5.33
N ALA A 211 9.73 -3.87 4.41
CA ALA A 211 9.61 -3.39 3.03
C ALA A 211 9.01 -4.40 2.05
N ALA A 212 8.85 -5.67 2.46
CA ALA A 212 8.30 -6.74 1.64
C ALA A 212 6.88 -7.11 2.09
N LEU A 213 5.91 -6.88 1.23
CA LEU A 213 4.50 -6.93 1.56
C LEU A 213 3.70 -7.72 0.54
N TYR A 214 2.59 -8.24 0.97
CA TYR A 214 1.50 -8.72 0.13
C TYR A 214 0.38 -7.70 0.09
N CYS A 215 -0.21 -7.51 -1.11
CA CYS A 215 -1.41 -6.71 -1.29
C CYS A 215 -2.53 -7.59 -1.82
N PHE A 216 -3.61 -7.74 -1.06
CA PHE A 216 -4.70 -8.65 -1.36
C PHE A 216 -5.90 -7.89 -1.95
N TYR A 217 -6.38 -8.36 -3.10
CA TYR A 217 -7.51 -7.79 -3.83
C TYR A 217 -8.76 -8.66 -3.67
N ASP A 218 -9.82 -8.10 -3.09
CA ASP A 218 -11.12 -8.78 -3.08
C ASP A 218 -11.79 -8.67 -4.45
N THR A 219 -11.93 -9.80 -5.14
CA THR A 219 -12.56 -9.86 -6.46
C THR A 219 -14.05 -10.18 -6.41
N ASP A 220 -14.65 -10.26 -5.23
CA ASP A 220 -16.08 -10.46 -5.08
C ASP A 220 -16.85 -9.18 -5.42
N ALA A 221 -17.54 -9.21 -6.56
CA ALA A 221 -18.34 -8.09 -7.06
C ALA A 221 -19.43 -7.61 -6.08
N ALA A 222 -19.89 -8.48 -5.20
CA ALA A 222 -20.90 -8.15 -4.21
C ALA A 222 -20.33 -7.37 -3.03
N ARG A 223 -19.02 -7.43 -2.78
CA ARG A 223 -18.37 -6.86 -1.61
C ARG A 223 -17.58 -5.58 -1.90
N GLY A 224 -16.74 -5.58 -2.92
CA GLY A 224 -15.94 -4.41 -3.33
C GLY A 224 -15.06 -3.85 -2.20
N LEU A 225 -14.43 -4.73 -1.40
CA LEU A 225 -13.62 -4.34 -0.26
C LEU A 225 -12.28 -3.74 -0.73
N ALA A 226 -11.79 -2.77 0.04
CA ALA A 226 -10.51 -2.13 -0.23
C ALA A 226 -9.34 -3.14 -0.23
N PRO A 227 -8.27 -2.91 -1.01
CA PRO A 227 -7.04 -3.69 -0.93
C PRO A 227 -6.46 -3.67 0.49
N VAL A 228 -6.04 -4.84 0.99
CA VAL A 228 -5.43 -4.95 2.31
C VAL A 228 -4.03 -5.52 2.21
N VAL A 229 -3.18 -5.16 3.18
CA VAL A 229 -1.76 -5.52 3.15
C VAL A 229 -1.35 -6.36 4.36
N ALA A 230 -0.40 -7.25 4.14
CA ALA A 230 0.28 -8.02 5.15
C ALA A 230 1.78 -8.03 4.90
N ASN A 231 2.57 -8.02 5.96
CA ASN A 231 4.01 -8.24 5.88
C ASN A 231 4.30 -9.68 5.39
N ALA A 232 5.34 -9.88 4.59
CA ALA A 232 5.71 -11.18 4.04
C ALA A 232 6.01 -12.22 5.14
N LEU A 233 6.58 -11.81 6.28
CA LEU A 233 6.79 -12.70 7.42
C LEU A 233 5.48 -13.15 8.08
N SER A 234 4.48 -12.26 8.17
CA SER A 234 3.15 -12.63 8.64
C SER A 234 2.48 -13.64 7.72
N VAL A 235 2.69 -13.49 6.40
CA VAL A 235 2.22 -14.46 5.41
C VAL A 235 2.96 -15.80 5.56
N LYS A 236 4.29 -15.78 5.77
CA LYS A 236 5.07 -17.01 6.08
C LYS A 236 4.49 -17.72 7.29
N ASN A 237 4.30 -17.03 8.39
CA ASN A 237 3.74 -17.58 9.62
C ASN A 237 2.34 -18.18 9.40
N ALA A 238 1.49 -17.53 8.60
CA ALA A 238 0.15 -18.04 8.28
C ALA A 238 0.20 -19.32 7.42
N VAL A 239 1.14 -19.40 6.48
CA VAL A 239 1.38 -20.62 5.67
C VAL A 239 1.83 -21.77 6.56
N GLU A 240 2.77 -21.51 7.47
CA GLU A 240 3.32 -22.50 8.40
C GLU A 240 2.29 -22.96 9.43
N ALA A 241 1.48 -22.05 9.96
CA ALA A 241 0.36 -22.37 10.85
C ALA A 241 -0.70 -23.26 10.17
N GLY A 242 -0.83 -23.17 8.83
CA GLY A 242 -1.62 -24.06 8.01
C GLY A 242 -0.98 -25.44 7.74
N GLY A 243 0.16 -25.75 8.39
CA GLY A 243 0.85 -27.04 8.25
C GLY A 243 1.72 -27.16 6.99
N ASN A 244 2.05 -26.05 6.34
CA ASN A 244 2.92 -26.02 5.17
C ASN A 244 4.29 -25.46 5.55
N GLU A 245 5.35 -26.18 5.22
CA GLU A 245 6.72 -25.72 5.43
C GLU A 245 7.09 -24.64 4.42
N VAL A 246 7.73 -23.57 4.87
CA VAL A 246 8.33 -22.53 4.04
C VAL A 246 9.82 -22.52 4.28
N PRO A 247 10.64 -23.05 3.34
CA PRO A 247 12.08 -23.11 3.51
C PRO A 247 12.68 -21.69 3.51
N ASP A 248 13.82 -21.54 4.17
CA ASP A 248 14.54 -20.25 4.16
C ASP A 248 15.28 -20.01 2.83
N SER A 249 15.62 -21.07 2.10
CA SER A 249 16.21 -21.02 0.77
C SER A 249 15.89 -22.29 0.00
N TYR A 250 16.14 -22.28 -1.30
CA TYR A 250 15.93 -23.45 -2.17
C TYR A 250 16.97 -23.49 -3.30
N THR A 251 17.21 -24.69 -3.84
CA THR A 251 18.04 -24.92 -5.02
C THR A 251 17.23 -24.68 -6.32
N ALA A 252 17.92 -24.55 -7.44
CA ALA A 252 17.27 -24.46 -8.76
C ALA A 252 16.38 -25.67 -9.07
N GLU A 253 16.73 -26.85 -8.57
CA GLU A 253 15.98 -28.11 -8.76
C GLU A 253 14.66 -28.09 -7.95
N GLU A 254 14.68 -27.49 -6.76
CA GLU A 254 13.49 -27.38 -5.88
C GLU A 254 12.53 -26.28 -6.33
N ALA A 255 13.01 -25.31 -7.11
CA ALA A 255 12.23 -24.12 -7.51
C ALA A 255 10.89 -24.45 -8.17
N ASP A 256 10.88 -25.45 -9.09
CA ASP A 256 9.65 -25.87 -9.80
C ASP A 256 8.63 -26.53 -8.86
N ALA A 257 9.11 -27.33 -7.90
CA ALA A 257 8.25 -27.96 -6.90
C ALA A 257 7.63 -26.93 -5.95
N LEU A 258 8.41 -25.92 -5.52
CA LEU A 258 7.95 -24.84 -4.66
C LEU A 258 6.98 -23.90 -5.39
N GLY A 259 7.19 -23.61 -6.68
CA GLY A 259 6.28 -22.82 -7.50
C GLY A 259 4.89 -23.46 -7.67
N LYS A 260 4.79 -24.78 -7.56
CA LYS A 260 3.51 -25.51 -7.59
C LYS A 260 2.79 -25.57 -6.24
N ARG A 261 3.49 -25.24 -5.14
CA ARG A 261 2.92 -25.24 -3.79
C ARG A 261 2.22 -23.90 -3.53
N CYS A 262 0.91 -23.93 -3.51
CA CYS A 262 0.07 -22.74 -3.34
C CYS A 262 -0.94 -22.92 -2.20
N PRO A 263 -0.51 -23.01 -0.93
CA PRO A 263 -1.42 -23.14 0.21
C PRO A 263 -2.31 -21.90 0.35
N PRO A 264 -3.55 -22.09 0.81
CA PRO A 264 -4.44 -20.98 1.16
C PRO A 264 -4.08 -20.42 2.53
N ILE A 265 -4.20 -19.10 2.69
CA ILE A 265 -4.14 -18.42 3.99
C ILE A 265 -5.41 -17.62 4.22
N ASP A 266 -5.79 -17.40 5.47
CA ASP A 266 -6.89 -16.50 5.83
C ASP A 266 -6.41 -15.06 5.90
N ILE A 267 -7.00 -14.21 5.07
CA ILE A 267 -6.61 -12.80 4.95
C ILE A 267 -7.04 -11.99 6.17
N ILE A 268 -8.16 -12.35 6.80
CA ILE A 268 -8.69 -11.65 7.98
C ILE A 268 -7.73 -11.75 9.17
N GLU A 269 -7.10 -12.92 9.32
CA GLU A 269 -6.15 -13.17 10.41
C GLU A 269 -4.73 -12.72 10.04
N THR A 270 -4.41 -12.60 8.75
CA THR A 270 -3.05 -12.32 8.27
C THR A 270 -2.84 -10.85 7.96
N ALA A 271 -3.80 -10.17 7.31
CA ALA A 271 -3.67 -8.78 6.92
C ALA A 271 -3.77 -7.84 8.13
N ARG A 272 -2.98 -6.75 8.07
CA ARG A 272 -2.85 -5.77 9.13
C ARG A 272 -3.78 -4.57 8.94
N CYS A 273 -3.77 -3.98 7.76
CA CYS A 273 -4.48 -2.74 7.43
C CYS A 273 -4.79 -2.67 5.94
N SER A 274 -5.52 -1.64 5.50
CA SER A 274 -5.66 -1.34 4.06
C SER A 274 -4.38 -0.76 3.48
N LEU A 275 -4.29 -0.72 2.15
CA LEU A 275 -3.15 -0.10 1.47
C LEU A 275 -3.05 1.39 1.79
N SER A 276 -4.17 2.12 1.78
CA SER A 276 -4.20 3.55 2.14
C SER A 276 -3.74 3.80 3.58
N GLU A 277 -4.17 2.98 4.53
CA GLU A 277 -3.71 3.04 5.93
C GLU A 277 -2.21 2.76 6.02
N TYR A 278 -1.71 1.77 5.30
CA TYR A 278 -0.28 1.47 5.27
C TYR A 278 0.53 2.65 4.70
N LEU A 279 0.13 3.20 3.55
CA LEU A 279 0.88 4.27 2.90
C LEU A 279 0.94 5.54 3.75
N VAL A 280 -0.18 5.92 4.38
CA VAL A 280 -0.22 7.18 5.11
C VAL A 280 0.21 7.02 6.56
N PHE A 281 -0.29 6.02 7.28
CA PHE A 281 0.07 5.88 8.69
C PHE A 281 1.37 5.12 8.87
N SER A 282 1.49 3.93 8.29
CA SER A 282 2.69 3.13 8.48
C SER A 282 3.91 3.77 7.82
N MET A 283 3.84 4.17 6.54
CA MET A 283 4.99 4.75 5.85
C MET A 283 5.20 6.23 6.18
N ALA A 284 4.19 7.11 5.99
CA ALA A 284 4.38 8.54 6.09
C ALA A 284 4.46 9.05 7.55
N VAL A 285 3.76 8.41 8.49
CA VAL A 285 3.73 8.83 9.90
C VAL A 285 4.72 8.05 10.73
N PHE A 286 4.63 6.71 10.73
CA PHE A 286 5.46 5.87 11.60
C PHE A 286 6.80 5.46 11.00
N GLY A 287 7.03 5.75 9.72
CA GLY A 287 8.29 5.46 9.07
C GLY A 287 8.55 3.99 8.78
N GLU A 288 7.48 3.19 8.74
CA GLU A 288 7.56 1.82 8.21
C GLU A 288 7.99 1.82 6.74
N GLY A 289 8.36 0.66 6.24
CA GLY A 289 9.01 0.56 4.95
C GLY A 289 10.50 0.89 5.09
N ARG A 290 11.20 0.87 3.97
CA ARG A 290 12.65 1.02 3.97
C ARG A 290 13.08 2.47 3.84
N PRO A 291 13.98 2.98 4.68
CA PRO A 291 14.52 4.31 4.52
C PRO A 291 15.42 4.41 3.29
N ALA A 292 15.41 5.57 2.65
CA ALA A 292 16.39 5.97 1.66
C ALA A 292 16.81 7.43 1.92
N ARG A 293 18.02 7.79 1.51
CA ARG A 293 18.54 9.15 1.65
C ARG A 293 17.84 10.14 0.74
N GLY A 294 17.23 9.66 -0.33
CA GLY A 294 16.49 10.45 -1.31
C GLY A 294 15.78 9.59 -2.32
N LEU A 295 15.02 10.23 -3.21
CA LEU A 295 14.26 9.54 -4.26
C LEU A 295 15.17 8.72 -5.18
N TRP A 296 16.33 9.24 -5.52
CA TRP A 296 17.34 8.57 -6.36
C TRP A 296 17.82 7.24 -5.80
N GLU A 297 18.13 7.19 -4.51
CA GLU A 297 18.58 5.97 -3.87
C GLU A 297 17.45 4.93 -3.87
N ALA A 298 16.23 5.34 -3.51
CA ALA A 298 15.06 4.46 -3.53
C ALA A 298 14.82 3.87 -4.93
N MET A 299 14.83 4.73 -5.95
CA MET A 299 14.62 4.31 -7.34
C MET A 299 15.76 3.44 -7.87
N SER A 300 17.01 3.78 -7.54
CA SER A 300 18.16 2.96 -7.96
C SER A 300 18.10 1.54 -7.38
N ILE A 301 17.58 1.38 -6.16
CA ILE A 301 17.36 0.06 -5.54
C ILE A 301 16.28 -0.72 -6.29
N LEU A 302 15.16 -0.06 -6.61
CA LEU A 302 14.00 -0.70 -7.26
C LEU A 302 14.20 -0.97 -8.76
N ARG A 303 15.15 -0.30 -9.39
CA ARG A 303 15.52 -0.50 -10.80
C ARG A 303 16.70 -1.43 -11.02
N ARG A 304 17.53 -1.61 -10.00
CA ARG A 304 18.79 -2.32 -10.14
C ARG A 304 18.55 -3.79 -10.51
N VAL A 305 18.94 -4.15 -11.72
CA VAL A 305 19.05 -5.55 -12.14
C VAL A 305 20.39 -6.09 -11.61
N PRO A 306 20.42 -7.04 -10.68
CA PRO A 306 21.65 -7.62 -10.18
C PRO A 306 22.38 -8.38 -11.28
N GLU A 307 23.70 -8.51 -11.14
CA GLU A 307 24.51 -9.34 -12.04
C GLU A 307 23.98 -10.78 -12.06
N GLY A 308 23.81 -11.32 -13.27
CA GLY A 308 23.24 -12.66 -13.48
C GLY A 308 21.70 -12.75 -13.37
N ARG A 309 21.00 -11.63 -13.27
CA ARG A 309 19.54 -11.56 -13.35
C ARG A 309 19.11 -10.83 -14.62
N ASP A 310 17.92 -11.18 -15.14
CA ASP A 310 17.40 -10.65 -16.39
C ASP A 310 16.28 -9.61 -16.19
N ALA A 311 15.85 -9.37 -14.95
CA ALA A 311 14.73 -8.53 -14.62
C ALA A 311 14.97 -7.67 -13.38
N PRO A 312 14.31 -6.50 -13.24
CA PRO A 312 14.37 -5.69 -12.03
C PRO A 312 13.64 -6.37 -10.84
N PRO A 313 13.84 -5.88 -9.61
CA PRO A 313 13.16 -6.42 -8.43
C PRO A 313 11.63 -6.23 -8.46
N VAL A 314 11.14 -5.22 -9.14
CA VAL A 314 9.69 -4.95 -9.26
C VAL A 314 9.33 -4.63 -10.71
N ARG A 315 8.09 -4.92 -11.09
CA ARG A 315 7.61 -4.59 -12.45
C ARG A 315 7.24 -3.13 -12.61
N ARG A 316 6.70 -2.53 -11.56
CA ARG A 316 6.15 -1.18 -11.58
C ARG A 316 6.56 -0.42 -10.35
N VAL A 317 6.80 0.87 -10.49
CA VAL A 317 7.07 1.75 -9.37
C VAL A 317 6.14 2.95 -9.46
N LEU A 318 5.49 3.25 -8.33
CA LEU A 318 4.80 4.52 -8.09
C LEU A 318 5.62 5.33 -7.10
N VAL A 319 6.05 6.51 -7.51
CA VAL A 319 6.66 7.50 -6.63
C VAL A 319 5.61 8.55 -6.28
N VAL A 320 5.44 8.83 -5.00
CA VAL A 320 4.56 9.89 -4.50
C VAL A 320 5.41 10.83 -3.63
N ALA A 321 5.48 12.09 -4.01
CA ALA A 321 6.25 13.11 -3.32
C ALA A 321 5.33 14.23 -2.83
N LEU A 322 5.32 14.46 -1.51
CA LEU A 322 4.54 15.50 -0.85
C LEU A 322 5.46 16.45 -0.11
N GLY A 323 5.45 17.73 -0.47
CA GLY A 323 6.23 18.75 0.22
C GLY A 323 7.01 19.64 -0.72
N SER A 324 7.98 20.37 -0.16
CA SER A 324 8.91 21.15 -0.96
C SER A 324 10.05 20.24 -1.46
N THR A 325 9.81 19.60 -2.58
CA THR A 325 10.89 18.97 -3.34
C THR A 325 11.70 20.08 -4.00
N ARG A 326 13.02 19.94 -4.05
CA ARG A 326 13.75 20.74 -5.02
C ARG A 326 13.21 20.33 -6.38
N GLN A 327 12.67 21.27 -7.13
CA GLN A 327 12.17 21.03 -8.50
C GLN A 327 13.18 20.22 -9.34
N GLN A 328 14.44 20.35 -9.02
CA GLN A 328 15.54 19.62 -9.62
C GLN A 328 15.45 18.10 -9.34
N ASP A 329 15.13 17.65 -8.10
CA ASP A 329 15.11 16.22 -7.75
C ASP A 329 13.99 15.46 -8.50
N ILE A 330 12.86 16.12 -8.73
CA ILE A 330 11.75 15.54 -9.52
C ILE A 330 11.96 15.74 -11.01
N GLY A 331 12.53 16.86 -11.43
CA GLY A 331 12.95 17.07 -12.82
C GLY A 331 13.93 16.01 -13.26
N ASP A 332 14.97 15.79 -12.48
CA ASP A 332 15.98 14.75 -12.73
C ASP A 332 15.37 13.34 -12.70
N LEU A 333 14.39 13.08 -11.82
CA LEU A 333 13.65 11.81 -11.80
C LEU A 333 12.83 11.63 -13.07
N ARG A 334 12.09 12.67 -13.52
CA ARG A 334 11.30 12.63 -14.76
C ARG A 334 12.17 12.47 -15.99
N ASP A 335 13.34 13.09 -16.03
CA ASP A 335 14.28 12.96 -17.15
C ASP A 335 14.91 11.57 -17.18
N LEU A 336 15.25 11.02 -16.02
CA LEU A 336 15.70 9.63 -15.89
C LEU A 336 14.65 8.60 -16.37
N LEU A 337 13.37 8.92 -16.19
CA LEU A 337 12.26 8.04 -16.61
C LEU A 337 12.02 8.07 -18.13
N ARG A 338 12.63 9.03 -18.84
CA ARG A 338 12.54 9.17 -20.31
C ARG A 338 13.69 8.52 -21.07
N GLU A 339 14.79 8.22 -20.40
CA GLU A 339 15.92 7.45 -20.92
C GLU A 339 15.73 5.93 -20.73
#